data_7cdfb6a56acdbfc80c826b02b3a49f4f
#
_entry.id   7cdfb6a56acdbfc80c826b02b3a49f4f
#
_cell.length_a   1.000
_cell.length_b   1.000
_cell.length_c   1.000
_cell.angle_alpha   90.00
_cell.angle_beta   90.00
_cell.angle_gamma   90.00
#
_symmetry.space_group_name_H-M   'P 1'
#
loop_
_entity.id
_entity.type
_entity.pdbx_description
1 polymer ?
#
loop_
_entity_poly.entity_id
_entity_poly.type
_entity_poly.pdbx_seq_one_letter_code
_entity_poly.pdbx_strand_id
1 'polypeptide(L)'
;EKVDGGGDGTGYALTVKKNYESEAQKLKDKIKTASSDEETKKRKKRIFIYAFNLLDIKTNMYVATGTSFKSEKEAFESALAMAKDLDIDIESLRLDRYYSAQAYVKKIEHVLGTVTLYLIPKKNATIKGSWEWKRMLYRFVHDIEAYLKEYFQRNQSESGFAQDKKRIGWTLRLKREDRLDTANFLTSLWHNLYNLG
;
A
#
# COMPACT_ATOMS: atom_id res chain seq x y z
N GLU A 1 18.32 2.69 -13.17
CA GLU A 1 18.69 2.94 -11.77
C GLU A 1 17.81 2.07 -10.88
N LYS A 2 18.43 1.43 -9.86
CA LYS A 2 17.69 0.54 -8.96
C LYS A 2 16.93 1.35 -7.91
N VAL A 3 15.69 0.95 -7.66
CA VAL A 3 14.78 1.60 -6.72
C VAL A 3 14.91 1.00 -5.32
N ASP A 4 15.07 1.86 -4.32
CA ASP A 4 14.91 1.51 -2.91
C ASP A 4 13.47 1.83 -2.47
N GLY A 5 12.61 0.81 -2.52
CA GLY A 5 11.19 0.98 -2.36
C GLY A 5 10.71 1.05 -0.89
N GLY A 6 9.78 1.96 -0.65
CA GLY A 6 8.86 1.96 0.48
C GLY A 6 7.43 1.82 -0.01
N GLY A 7 6.62 0.97 0.60
CA GLY A 7 5.24 0.79 0.19
C GLY A 7 4.27 0.93 1.35
N ASP A 8 3.16 1.62 1.12
CA ASP A 8 2.11 1.77 2.10
C ASP A 8 0.73 1.89 1.44
N GLY A 9 -0.31 1.56 2.22
CA GLY A 9 -1.69 1.64 1.80
C GLY A 9 -2.43 2.81 2.44
N THR A 10 -3.37 3.36 1.72
CA THR A 10 -4.25 4.40 2.23
C THR A 10 -5.67 4.24 1.69
N GLY A 11 -6.60 5.05 2.17
CA GLY A 11 -7.95 5.10 1.65
C GLY A 11 -8.45 6.53 1.49
N TYR A 12 -9.27 6.72 0.47
CA TYR A 12 -9.97 7.98 0.24
C TYR A 12 -11.49 7.78 0.37
N ALA A 13 -12.14 8.69 1.08
CA ALA A 13 -13.59 8.73 1.15
C ALA A 13 -14.17 9.33 -0.15
N LEU A 14 -15.31 8.80 -0.62
CA LEU A 14 -15.92 9.23 -1.88
C LEU A 14 -16.91 10.37 -1.76
N THR A 15 -17.45 10.65 -0.58
CA THR A 15 -18.63 11.51 -0.48
C THR A 15 -18.69 12.49 0.67
N VAL A 16 -17.77 12.52 1.64
CA VAL A 16 -17.93 13.39 2.82
C VAL A 16 -16.60 13.82 3.45
N LYS A 17 -16.56 15.05 3.96
CA LYS A 17 -15.51 15.65 4.80
C LYS A 17 -15.31 14.91 6.15
N LYS A 18 -15.08 13.59 6.16
CA LYS A 18 -14.87 12.82 7.39
C LYS A 18 -13.60 12.02 7.31
N ASN A 19 -12.96 11.86 8.45
CA ASN A 19 -11.75 11.09 8.58
C ASN A 19 -12.01 9.62 8.18
N TYR A 20 -11.10 9.02 7.43
CA TYR A 20 -11.14 7.63 6.96
C TYR A 20 -11.49 6.63 8.09
N GLU A 21 -10.85 6.76 9.24
CA GLU A 21 -11.09 5.87 10.38
C GLU A 21 -12.52 5.97 10.94
N SER A 22 -13.05 7.18 11.03
CA SER A 22 -14.41 7.42 11.50
C SER A 22 -15.46 6.84 10.54
N GLU A 23 -15.23 6.94 9.23
CA GLU A 23 -16.14 6.35 8.23
C GLU A 23 -16.02 4.83 8.18
N ALA A 24 -14.82 4.29 8.31
CA ALA A 24 -14.59 2.86 8.40
C ALA A 24 -15.26 2.25 9.64
N GLN A 25 -15.21 2.93 10.78
CA GLN A 25 -15.88 2.48 12.02
C GLN A 25 -17.39 2.50 11.85
N LYS A 26 -17.96 3.58 11.34
CA LYS A 26 -19.41 3.67 11.06
C LYS A 26 -19.89 2.61 10.07
N LEU A 27 -19.06 2.26 9.11
CA LEU A 27 -19.34 1.19 8.17
C LEU A 27 -19.39 -0.17 8.86
N LYS A 28 -18.41 -0.45 9.73
CA LYS A 28 -18.38 -1.69 10.54
C LYS A 28 -19.62 -1.79 11.43
N ASP A 29 -20.03 -0.71 12.07
CA ASP A 29 -21.20 -0.67 12.94
C ASP A 29 -22.50 -0.88 12.14
N LYS A 30 -22.61 -0.26 10.96
CA LYS A 30 -23.74 -0.50 10.05
C LYS A 30 -23.81 -1.92 9.51
N ILE A 31 -22.66 -2.56 9.26
CA ILE A 31 -22.60 -3.96 8.82
C ILE A 31 -23.09 -4.91 9.91
N LYS A 32 -22.80 -4.60 11.18
CA LYS A 32 -23.29 -5.39 12.33
C LYS A 32 -24.80 -5.30 12.53
N THR A 33 -25.40 -4.17 12.14
CA THR A 33 -26.83 -3.90 12.35
C THR A 33 -27.73 -4.19 11.15
N ALA A 34 -27.18 -4.44 9.95
CA ALA A 34 -27.96 -4.62 8.74
C ALA A 34 -28.22 -6.10 8.41
N SER A 35 -29.49 -6.43 8.30
CA SER A 35 -29.98 -7.64 7.66
C SER A 35 -29.61 -7.68 6.15
N SER A 36 -29.48 -8.84 5.64
CA SER A 36 -28.90 -9.45 4.46
C SER A 36 -29.25 -8.95 3.05
N ASP A 37 -29.48 -7.68 2.76
CA ASP A 37 -29.72 -7.21 1.40
C ASP A 37 -28.44 -7.01 0.59
N GLU A 38 -28.33 -7.73 -0.54
CA GLU A 38 -27.17 -7.68 -1.44
C GLU A 38 -26.94 -6.27 -2.03
N GLU A 39 -28.00 -5.50 -2.27
CA GLU A 39 -27.88 -4.11 -2.74
C GLU A 39 -27.24 -3.19 -1.70
N THR A 40 -27.55 -3.41 -0.43
CA THR A 40 -26.94 -2.67 0.67
C THR A 40 -25.46 -3.02 0.81
N LYS A 41 -25.07 -4.27 0.54
CA LYS A 41 -23.66 -4.70 0.48
C LYS A 41 -22.92 -4.08 -0.70
N LYS A 42 -23.54 -3.97 -1.88
CA LYS A 42 -22.96 -3.32 -3.07
C LYS A 42 -22.75 -1.81 -2.86
N ARG A 43 -23.71 -1.11 -2.25
CA ARG A 43 -23.57 0.33 -1.91
C ARG A 43 -22.50 0.59 -0.87
N LYS A 44 -22.34 -0.30 0.13
CA LYS A 44 -21.33 -0.16 1.20
C LYS A 44 -19.91 -0.35 0.68
N LYS A 45 -19.69 -1.18 -0.35
CA LYS A 45 -18.36 -1.39 -0.97
C LYS A 45 -17.81 -0.17 -1.71
N ARG A 46 -18.63 0.82 -2.04
CA ARG A 46 -18.25 1.99 -2.84
C ARG A 46 -17.92 3.24 -2.03
N ILE A 47 -17.86 3.17 -0.71
CA ILE A 47 -17.63 4.34 0.15
C ILE A 47 -16.15 4.72 0.23
N PHE A 48 -15.26 3.75 0.01
CA PHE A 48 -13.81 3.93 0.08
C PHE A 48 -13.13 3.41 -1.18
N ILE A 49 -12.10 4.14 -1.59
CA ILE A 49 -11.08 3.66 -2.50
C ILE A 49 -9.85 3.33 -1.66
N TYR A 50 -9.36 2.13 -1.85
CA TYR A 50 -8.06 1.72 -1.36
C TYR A 50 -7.01 2.08 -2.40
N ALA A 51 -5.99 2.80 -1.98
CA ALA A 51 -4.83 3.13 -2.78
C ALA A 51 -3.60 2.50 -2.13
N PHE A 52 -2.68 2.03 -2.96
CA PHE A 52 -1.37 1.58 -2.51
C PHE A 52 -0.31 2.19 -3.42
N ASN A 53 0.70 2.83 -2.82
CA ASN A 53 1.78 3.44 -3.57
C ASN A 53 3.12 2.82 -3.19
N LEU A 54 3.96 2.59 -4.21
CA LEU A 54 5.37 2.30 -4.05
C LEU A 54 6.15 3.60 -4.27
N LEU A 55 6.89 4.00 -3.25
CA LEU A 55 7.73 5.20 -3.24
C LEU A 55 9.19 4.79 -3.36
N ASP A 56 9.95 5.44 -4.21
CA ASP A 56 11.41 5.40 -4.13
C ASP A 56 11.87 6.33 -3.00
N ILE A 57 12.55 5.74 -2.00
CA ILE A 57 12.98 6.44 -0.80
C ILE A 57 14.04 7.51 -1.10
N LYS A 58 14.86 7.30 -2.14
CA LYS A 58 15.94 8.24 -2.50
C LYS A 58 15.40 9.51 -3.13
N THR A 59 14.44 9.36 -4.02
CA THR A 59 13.87 10.49 -4.79
C THR A 59 12.60 11.05 -4.18
N ASN A 60 11.99 10.34 -3.23
CA ASN A 60 10.66 10.62 -2.67
C ASN A 60 9.57 10.67 -3.74
N MET A 61 9.70 9.88 -4.81
CA MET A 61 8.73 9.79 -5.90
C MET A 61 7.98 8.47 -5.88
N TYR A 62 6.70 8.50 -6.24
CA TYR A 62 5.95 7.28 -6.47
C TYR A 62 6.35 6.64 -7.80
N VAL A 63 6.81 5.40 -7.73
CA VAL A 63 7.23 4.62 -8.91
C VAL A 63 6.13 3.71 -9.44
N ALA A 64 5.20 3.29 -8.56
CA ALA A 64 4.01 2.57 -8.96
C ALA A 64 2.85 2.85 -8.01
N THR A 65 1.63 2.80 -8.52
CA THR A 65 0.40 3.01 -7.77
C THR A 65 -0.64 1.95 -8.11
N GLY A 66 -1.46 1.60 -7.15
CA GLY A 66 -2.56 0.68 -7.36
C GLY A 66 -3.82 1.16 -6.66
N THR A 67 -4.96 0.85 -7.26
CA THR A 67 -6.28 1.24 -6.77
C THR A 67 -7.18 0.02 -6.66
N SER A 68 -7.99 -0.03 -5.63
CA SER A 68 -9.06 -1.01 -5.52
C SER A 68 -10.28 -0.45 -4.80
N PHE A 69 -11.46 -0.92 -5.23
CA PHE A 69 -12.74 -0.64 -4.57
C PHE A 69 -13.11 -1.73 -3.55
N LYS A 70 -12.29 -2.75 -3.39
CA LYS A 70 -12.58 -3.90 -2.54
C LYS A 70 -11.69 -3.99 -1.31
N SER A 71 -10.37 -3.85 -1.49
CA SER A 71 -9.42 -4.05 -0.41
C SER A 71 -8.06 -3.42 -0.70
N GLU A 72 -7.33 -3.11 0.35
CA GLU A 72 -5.92 -2.70 0.27
C GLU A 72 -5.04 -3.79 -0.37
N LYS A 73 -5.36 -5.06 -0.12
CA LYS A 73 -4.65 -6.18 -0.75
C LYS A 73 -4.71 -6.12 -2.28
N GLU A 74 -5.89 -5.87 -2.85
CA GLU A 74 -6.02 -5.74 -4.32
C GLU A 74 -5.31 -4.50 -4.84
N ALA A 75 -5.35 -3.37 -4.09
CA ALA A 75 -4.60 -2.17 -4.45
C ALA A 75 -3.08 -2.44 -4.45
N PHE A 76 -2.57 -3.15 -3.45
CA PHE A 76 -1.19 -3.61 -3.40
C PHE A 76 -0.82 -4.50 -4.61
N GLU A 77 -1.67 -5.47 -4.93
CA GLU A 77 -1.46 -6.37 -6.08
C GLU A 77 -1.44 -5.59 -7.41
N SER A 78 -2.30 -4.58 -7.55
CA SER A 78 -2.32 -3.68 -8.70
C SER A 78 -1.05 -2.85 -8.81
N ALA A 79 -0.54 -2.32 -7.69
CA ALA A 79 0.72 -1.57 -7.68
C ALA A 79 1.93 -2.47 -8.06
N LEU A 80 1.96 -3.71 -7.57
CA LEU A 80 3.01 -4.67 -7.98
C LEU A 80 2.94 -5.00 -9.47
N ALA A 81 1.73 -5.19 -10.01
CA ALA A 81 1.54 -5.43 -11.44
C ALA A 81 2.05 -4.25 -12.28
N MET A 82 1.70 -3.02 -11.88
CA MET A 82 2.18 -1.81 -12.53
C MET A 82 3.71 -1.70 -12.49
N ALA A 83 4.34 -1.98 -11.34
CA ALA A 83 5.80 -1.96 -11.22
C ALA A 83 6.47 -2.97 -12.17
N LYS A 84 5.88 -4.16 -12.31
CA LYS A 84 6.33 -5.19 -13.25
C LYS A 84 6.14 -4.77 -14.71
N ASP A 85 4.97 -4.24 -15.07
CA ASP A 85 4.65 -3.84 -16.45
C ASP A 85 5.52 -2.68 -16.93
N LEU A 86 5.97 -1.82 -16.01
CA LEU A 86 6.91 -0.73 -16.27
C LEU A 86 8.39 -1.15 -16.16
N ASP A 87 8.65 -2.44 -15.92
CA ASP A 87 10.00 -3.01 -15.75
C ASP A 87 10.86 -2.25 -14.72
N ILE A 88 10.25 -1.90 -13.58
CA ILE A 88 10.93 -1.16 -12.52
C ILE A 88 11.83 -2.11 -11.73
N ASP A 89 13.14 -1.87 -11.77
CA ASP A 89 14.13 -2.66 -11.03
C ASP A 89 14.15 -2.24 -9.54
N ILE A 90 13.46 -3.01 -8.70
CA ILE A 90 13.36 -2.76 -7.25
C ILE A 90 14.42 -3.59 -6.53
N GLU A 91 15.42 -2.94 -5.96
CA GLU A 91 16.50 -3.58 -5.19
C GLU A 91 16.05 -3.99 -3.79
N SER A 92 15.32 -3.10 -3.13
CA SER A 92 14.82 -3.33 -1.78
C SER A 92 13.39 -2.80 -1.62
N LEU A 93 12.63 -3.41 -0.70
CA LEU A 93 11.23 -3.00 -0.45
C LEU A 93 10.90 -3.11 1.04
N ARG A 94 10.38 -2.01 1.59
CA ARG A 94 9.94 -1.88 2.98
C ARG A 94 8.42 -1.75 3.01
N LEU A 95 7.78 -2.66 3.75
CA LEU A 95 6.31 -2.71 3.84
C LEU A 95 5.87 -2.81 5.29
N ASP A 96 4.61 -2.44 5.56
CA ASP A 96 4.02 -2.59 6.88
C ASP A 96 3.98 -4.06 7.33
N ARG A 97 3.95 -4.24 8.64
CA ARG A 97 3.82 -5.55 9.30
C ARG A 97 2.60 -6.36 8.82
N TYR A 98 1.58 -5.70 8.29
CA TYR A 98 0.44 -6.38 7.66
C TYR A 98 0.90 -7.36 6.57
N TYR A 99 1.88 -6.98 5.76
CA TYR A 99 2.46 -7.77 4.67
C TYR A 99 3.45 -8.84 5.14
N SER A 100 3.74 -8.91 6.45
CA SER A 100 4.64 -9.92 7.02
C SER A 100 3.95 -11.28 7.10
N ALA A 101 3.80 -11.92 5.95
CA ALA A 101 3.35 -13.29 5.79
C ALA A 101 4.00 -13.95 4.57
N GLN A 102 4.27 -15.25 4.65
CA GLN A 102 4.96 -16.00 3.59
C GLN A 102 4.32 -15.84 2.21
N ALA A 103 2.97 -15.80 2.17
CA ALA A 103 2.24 -15.63 0.91
C ALA A 103 2.57 -14.30 0.21
N TYR A 104 2.69 -13.21 0.97
CA TYR A 104 3.08 -11.92 0.42
C TYR A 104 4.54 -11.90 -0.01
N VAL A 105 5.45 -12.41 0.82
CA VAL A 105 6.89 -12.48 0.49
C VAL A 105 7.11 -13.26 -0.80
N LYS A 106 6.51 -14.46 -0.91
CA LYS A 106 6.58 -15.28 -2.13
C LYS A 106 5.97 -14.56 -3.34
N LYS A 107 4.84 -13.88 -3.17
CA LYS A 107 4.18 -13.14 -4.25
C LYS A 107 5.03 -11.98 -4.76
N ILE A 108 5.64 -11.21 -3.86
CA ILE A 108 6.50 -10.09 -4.22
C ILE A 108 7.69 -10.58 -5.07
N GLU A 109 8.40 -11.60 -4.61
CA GLU A 109 9.54 -12.15 -5.36
C GLU A 109 9.11 -12.82 -6.67
N HIS A 110 7.92 -13.40 -6.75
CA HIS A 110 7.39 -13.95 -8.00
C HIS A 110 7.11 -12.85 -9.03
N VAL A 111 6.65 -11.68 -8.61
CA VAL A 111 6.27 -10.57 -9.49
C VAL A 111 7.48 -9.71 -9.86
N LEU A 112 8.30 -9.34 -8.88
CA LEU A 112 9.39 -8.36 -9.02
C LEU A 112 10.78 -9.01 -9.14
N GLY A 113 10.89 -10.34 -9.02
CA GLY A 113 12.18 -11.02 -8.99
C GLY A 113 12.84 -10.96 -7.62
N THR A 114 14.16 -11.04 -7.58
CA THR A 114 14.93 -11.04 -6.33
C THR A 114 14.99 -9.66 -5.72
N VAL A 115 14.17 -9.43 -4.69
CA VAL A 115 14.08 -8.16 -3.94
C VAL A 115 14.49 -8.37 -2.48
N THR A 116 15.23 -7.41 -1.91
CA THR A 116 15.53 -7.39 -0.48
C THR A 116 14.33 -6.85 0.29
N LEU A 117 13.60 -7.73 1.00
CA LEU A 117 12.43 -7.34 1.78
C LEU A 117 12.81 -7.00 3.22
N TYR A 118 12.27 -5.86 3.70
CA TYR A 118 12.32 -5.43 5.10
C TYR A 118 10.90 -5.42 5.67
N LEU A 119 10.58 -6.42 6.48
CA LEU A 119 9.28 -6.65 7.14
C LEU A 119 9.51 -7.04 8.58
N ILE A 120 8.72 -6.50 9.50
CA ILE A 120 8.76 -6.95 10.91
C ILE A 120 8.01 -8.28 11.04
N PRO A 121 8.66 -9.37 11.43
CA PRO A 121 7.99 -10.65 11.64
C PRO A 121 6.88 -10.55 12.70
N LYS A 122 5.80 -11.28 12.50
CA LYS A 122 4.74 -11.40 13.52
C LYS A 122 5.22 -12.25 14.69
N LYS A 123 4.63 -12.07 15.88
CA LYS A 123 5.01 -12.81 17.10
C LYS A 123 4.97 -14.35 16.94
N ASN A 124 4.10 -14.84 16.08
CA ASN A 124 3.93 -16.25 15.76
C ASN A 124 4.63 -16.68 14.46
N ALA A 125 5.57 -15.87 13.97
CA ALA A 125 6.34 -16.22 12.79
C ALA A 125 7.18 -17.48 13.05
N THR A 126 7.18 -18.38 12.08
CA THR A 126 7.97 -19.61 12.14
C THR A 126 9.02 -19.62 11.04
N ILE A 127 10.14 -20.29 11.27
CA ILE A 127 11.21 -20.44 10.27
C ILE A 127 10.82 -21.41 9.14
N LYS A 128 9.73 -22.16 9.31
CA LYS A 128 9.21 -23.07 8.27
C LYS A 128 8.61 -22.23 7.14
N GLY A 129 8.93 -22.57 5.89
CA GLY A 129 8.38 -21.88 4.73
C GLY A 129 9.33 -21.82 3.54
N SER A 130 9.02 -20.94 2.60
CA SER A 130 9.79 -20.75 1.37
C SER A 130 11.18 -20.16 1.64
N TRP A 131 12.07 -20.25 0.64
CA TRP A 131 13.43 -19.71 0.74
C TRP A 131 13.44 -18.20 0.94
N GLU A 132 12.56 -17.49 0.26
CA GLU A 132 12.40 -16.03 0.34
C GLU A 132 12.06 -15.61 1.77
N TRP A 133 11.12 -16.33 2.39
CA TRP A 133 10.74 -16.13 3.78
C TRP A 133 11.90 -16.38 4.75
N LYS A 134 12.64 -17.47 4.55
CA LYS A 134 13.80 -17.81 5.39
C LYS A 134 14.91 -16.76 5.24
N ARG A 135 15.19 -16.28 4.03
CA ARG A 135 16.18 -15.22 3.80
C ARG A 135 15.82 -13.94 4.53
N MET A 136 14.55 -13.53 4.46
CA MET A 136 14.06 -12.33 5.17
C MET A 136 14.22 -12.50 6.69
N LEU A 137 13.79 -13.63 7.26
CA LEU A 137 13.96 -13.92 8.70
C LEU A 137 15.43 -13.98 9.12
N TYR A 138 16.28 -14.60 8.32
CA TYR A 138 17.73 -14.68 8.59
C TYR A 138 18.34 -13.28 8.69
N ARG A 139 18.06 -12.40 7.72
CA ARG A 139 18.52 -11.00 7.76
C ARG A 139 18.04 -10.28 9.02
N PHE A 140 16.77 -10.45 9.37
CA PHE A 140 16.18 -9.84 10.56
C PHE A 140 16.90 -10.26 11.85
N VAL A 141 17.25 -11.55 11.98
CA VAL A 141 17.89 -12.09 13.19
C VAL A 141 19.40 -11.82 13.21
N HIS A 142 20.04 -11.80 12.05
CA HIS A 142 21.49 -11.67 11.93
C HIS A 142 22.01 -10.31 12.43
N ASP A 143 21.33 -9.24 12.06
CA ASP A 143 21.63 -7.87 12.51
C ASP A 143 20.32 -7.07 12.65
N ILE A 144 19.74 -7.16 13.84
CA ILE A 144 18.45 -6.52 14.12
C ILE A 144 18.53 -5.01 14.03
N GLU A 145 19.63 -4.41 14.50
CA GLU A 145 19.78 -2.95 14.54
C GLU A 145 19.85 -2.36 13.13
N ALA A 146 20.75 -2.88 12.30
CA ALA A 146 20.86 -2.47 10.91
C ALA A 146 19.57 -2.75 10.14
N TYR A 147 18.93 -3.89 10.36
CA TYR A 147 17.67 -4.24 9.73
C TYR A 147 16.54 -3.25 10.09
N LEU A 148 16.41 -2.88 11.36
CA LEU A 148 15.39 -1.93 11.81
C LEU A 148 15.66 -0.53 11.28
N LYS A 149 16.91 -0.10 11.18
CA LYS A 149 17.27 1.18 10.57
C LYS A 149 16.79 1.25 9.12
N GLU A 150 16.99 0.19 8.35
CA GLU A 150 16.47 0.08 7.00
C GLU A 150 14.93 0.02 6.96
N TYR A 151 14.32 -0.78 7.82
CA TYR A 151 12.87 -0.90 7.89
C TYR A 151 12.17 0.43 8.17
N PHE A 152 12.70 1.25 9.10
CA PHE A 152 12.08 2.52 9.50
C PHE A 152 12.12 3.60 8.41
N GLN A 153 12.91 3.45 7.36
CA GLN A 153 12.84 4.33 6.19
C GLN A 153 11.46 4.28 5.51
N ARG A 154 10.65 3.24 5.77
CA ARG A 154 9.24 3.14 5.38
C ARG A 154 8.40 4.37 5.77
N ASN A 155 8.75 5.05 6.85
CA ASN A 155 8.02 6.22 7.33
C ASN A 155 7.95 7.35 6.29
N GLN A 156 8.83 7.35 5.28
CA GLN A 156 8.75 8.29 4.16
C GLN A 156 7.49 8.09 3.33
N SER A 157 7.03 6.85 3.13
CA SER A 157 5.78 6.56 2.42
C SER A 157 4.55 7.11 3.16
N GLU A 158 4.54 6.99 4.50
CA GLU A 158 3.48 7.57 5.33
C GLU A 158 3.47 9.11 5.23
N SER A 159 4.67 9.71 5.23
CA SER A 159 4.84 11.16 5.06
C SER A 159 4.35 11.63 3.68
N GLY A 160 4.60 10.86 2.62
CA GLY A 160 4.10 11.12 1.26
C GLY A 160 2.58 11.20 1.24
N PHE A 161 1.88 10.20 1.77
CA PHE A 161 0.41 10.23 1.86
C PHE A 161 -0.14 11.37 2.72
N ALA A 162 0.53 11.71 3.81
CA ALA A 162 0.11 12.84 4.64
C ALA A 162 0.20 14.16 3.88
N GLN A 163 1.27 14.35 3.08
CA GLN A 163 1.44 15.52 2.22
C GLN A 163 0.36 15.57 1.12
N ASP A 164 0.08 14.45 0.45
CA ASP A 164 -0.94 14.39 -0.60
C ASP A 164 -2.32 14.73 -0.06
N LYS A 165 -2.68 14.15 1.09
CA LYS A 165 -3.95 14.44 1.75
C LYS A 165 -4.06 15.88 2.25
N LYS A 166 -2.95 16.50 2.64
CA LYS A 166 -2.91 17.91 3.01
C LYS A 166 -3.14 18.82 1.79
N ARG A 167 -2.63 18.45 0.61
CA ARG A 167 -2.73 19.23 -0.64
C ARG A 167 -4.07 19.02 -1.35
N ILE A 168 -4.51 17.78 -1.50
CA ILE A 168 -5.67 17.40 -2.32
C ILE A 168 -6.91 17.15 -1.47
N GLY A 169 -6.72 16.80 -0.19
CA GLY A 169 -7.78 16.45 0.75
C GLY A 169 -7.99 14.94 0.88
N TRP A 170 -8.91 14.58 1.77
CA TRP A 170 -9.21 13.19 2.15
C TRP A 170 -10.33 12.56 1.33
N THR A 171 -10.90 13.31 0.40
CA THR A 171 -12.12 12.92 -0.31
C THR A 171 -11.95 13.10 -1.81
N LEU A 172 -12.19 12.02 -2.55
CA LEU A 172 -12.34 12.08 -4.00
C LEU A 172 -13.82 12.29 -4.34
N ARG A 173 -14.16 13.44 -4.95
CA ARG A 173 -15.54 13.85 -5.24
C ARG A 173 -16.02 13.37 -6.61
N LEU A 174 -15.63 12.18 -7.03
CA LEU A 174 -16.00 11.59 -8.30
C LEU A 174 -16.95 10.43 -8.07
N LYS A 175 -17.78 10.12 -9.07
CA LYS A 175 -18.81 9.06 -8.94
C LYS A 175 -18.48 7.79 -9.74
N ARG A 176 -17.78 7.94 -10.86
CA ARG A 176 -17.47 6.83 -11.77
C ARG A 176 -16.16 6.15 -11.34
N GLU A 177 -16.14 4.83 -11.38
CA GLU A 177 -14.98 4.02 -10.96
C GLU A 177 -13.73 4.29 -11.80
N ASP A 178 -13.88 4.38 -13.14
CA ASP A 178 -12.80 4.74 -14.05
C ASP A 178 -12.18 6.11 -13.77
N ARG A 179 -13.01 7.09 -13.42
CA ARG A 179 -12.52 8.43 -13.04
C ARG A 179 -11.86 8.47 -11.68
N LEU A 180 -12.31 7.61 -10.76
CA LEU A 180 -11.72 7.50 -9.43
C LEU A 180 -10.34 6.87 -9.47
N ASP A 181 -10.18 5.84 -10.29
CA ASP A 181 -8.88 5.20 -10.55
C ASP A 181 -7.92 6.22 -11.19
N THR A 182 -8.37 6.89 -12.24
CA THR A 182 -7.61 7.98 -12.88
C THR A 182 -7.23 9.08 -11.88
N ALA A 183 -8.15 9.50 -11.00
CA ALA A 183 -7.87 10.53 -10.00
C ALA A 183 -6.82 10.08 -8.99
N ASN A 184 -6.85 8.82 -8.56
CA ASN A 184 -5.82 8.28 -7.67
C ASN A 184 -4.44 8.25 -8.36
N PHE A 185 -4.39 7.82 -9.61
CA PHE A 185 -3.18 7.87 -10.43
C PHE A 185 -2.64 9.29 -10.59
N LEU A 186 -3.53 10.26 -10.91
CA LEU A 186 -3.16 11.67 -11.04
C LEU A 186 -2.68 12.27 -9.72
N THR A 187 -3.17 11.80 -8.56
CA THR A 187 -2.64 12.20 -7.25
C THR A 187 -1.17 11.81 -7.11
N SER A 188 -0.84 10.58 -7.50
CA SER A 188 0.54 10.10 -7.47
C SER A 188 1.45 10.83 -8.46
N LEU A 189 0.94 11.11 -9.67
CA LEU A 189 1.66 11.91 -10.65
C LEU A 189 1.91 13.35 -10.16
N TRP A 190 0.89 13.97 -9.54
CA TRP A 190 1.00 15.31 -8.97
C TRP A 190 2.01 15.38 -7.83
N HIS A 191 2.06 14.35 -6.98
CA HIS A 191 3.10 14.20 -5.96
C HIS A 191 4.50 14.24 -6.57
N ASN A 192 4.71 13.45 -7.63
CA ASN A 192 5.99 13.40 -8.32
C ASN A 192 6.37 14.75 -8.94
N LEU A 193 5.43 15.40 -9.65
CA LEU A 193 5.66 16.72 -10.24
C LEU A 193 6.02 17.78 -9.18
N TYR A 194 5.38 17.73 -8.02
CA TYR A 194 5.67 18.65 -6.93
C TYR A 194 7.06 18.44 -6.32
N ASN A 195 7.56 17.20 -6.29
CA ASN A 195 8.89 16.89 -5.77
C ASN A 195 10.00 17.14 -6.80
N LEU A 196 9.66 17.32 -8.07
CA LEU A 196 10.61 17.66 -9.13
C LEU A 196 10.93 19.17 -9.18
N GLY A 197 10.10 20.01 -8.60
CA GLY A 197 10.37 21.41 -8.73
C GLY A 197 9.66 22.45 -8.20
#